data_dfe5eb809f64b1bfb0572dd7c59f26d9
#
_entry.id   dfe5eb809f64b1bfb0572dd7c59f26d9
#
_cell.length_a   1.000
_cell.length_b   1.000
_cell.length_c   1.000
_cell.angle_alpha   90.00
_cell.angle_beta   90.00
_cell.angle_gamma   90.00
#
_symmetry.space_group_name_H-M   'P 1'
#
loop_
_entity.id
_entity.type
_entity.pdbx_description
1 polymer ?
#
loop_
_entity_poly.entity_id
_entity_poly.type
_entity_poly.pdbx_seq_one_letter_code
_entity_poly.pdbx_strand_id
1 'polypeptide(L)'
;ELEQDVSDMVWAIFGTAIHAVLEHGKNDNHIVEERLHAVVDGWSISGAIDLQVVEDDGIIVSDYKTTSAWAVMNEKIDWEQQLNIYAWLVETVKQKPVKGLNIVAIIRDWSRKDMRENYPVAPLQEINIKLWSYRERTDFIRDRISAHAAALFAVETNDDLPECTPEQTWEKPMMWAVKKVGGVRAKNVCYTEEEANEKLELAGKNHFIEVRPGERTRCANYCQVKDFCGQWNKYNAGETA
;
A
#
# COMPACT_ATOMS: atom_id res chain seq x y z
N GLU A 1 -8.17 -21.97 -11.66
CA GLU A 1 -6.97 -21.75 -10.82
C GLU A 1 -6.11 -20.72 -11.54
N LEU A 2 -5.61 -19.72 -10.78
CA LEU A 2 -4.64 -18.76 -11.31
C LEU A 2 -3.26 -19.42 -11.25
N GLU A 3 -2.62 -19.59 -12.41
CA GLU A 3 -1.23 -20.03 -12.46
C GLU A 3 -0.34 -18.89 -11.98
N GLN A 4 0.46 -19.15 -10.94
CA GLN A 4 1.44 -18.21 -10.40
C GLN A 4 2.85 -18.79 -10.52
N ASP A 5 3.75 -18.07 -11.17
CA ASP A 5 5.16 -18.45 -11.21
C ASP A 5 5.82 -18.17 -9.85
N VAL A 6 6.67 -19.07 -9.37
CA VAL A 6 7.39 -18.93 -8.10
C VAL A 6 8.32 -17.70 -8.12
N SER A 7 8.82 -17.30 -9.29
CA SER A 7 9.65 -16.11 -9.45
C SER A 7 8.90 -14.81 -9.08
N ASP A 8 7.58 -14.76 -9.27
CA ASP A 8 6.74 -13.63 -8.88
C ASP A 8 6.56 -13.55 -7.36
N MET A 9 6.81 -14.66 -6.65
CA MET A 9 6.64 -14.79 -5.21
C MET A 9 7.93 -14.56 -4.40
N VAL A 10 9.07 -14.33 -5.04
CA VAL A 10 10.38 -14.23 -4.37
C VAL A 10 10.37 -13.26 -3.19
N TRP A 11 9.75 -12.10 -3.36
CA TRP A 11 9.70 -11.09 -2.29
C TRP A 11 8.74 -11.47 -1.15
N ALA A 12 7.67 -12.19 -1.45
CA ALA A 12 6.77 -12.73 -0.42
C ALA A 12 7.47 -13.83 0.39
N ILE A 13 8.17 -14.74 -0.29
CA ILE A 13 8.98 -15.81 0.34
C ILE A 13 10.07 -15.20 1.22
N PHE A 14 10.78 -14.17 0.73
CA PHE A 14 11.80 -13.47 1.50
C PHE A 14 11.20 -12.82 2.76
N GLY A 15 10.03 -12.16 2.64
CA GLY A 15 9.32 -11.61 3.78
C GLY A 15 9.01 -12.67 4.82
N THR A 16 8.39 -13.79 4.41
CA THR A 16 8.06 -14.92 5.29
C THR A 16 9.30 -15.49 6.00
N ALA A 17 10.43 -15.63 5.30
CA ALA A 17 11.66 -16.12 5.89
C ALA A 17 12.21 -15.17 6.97
N ILE A 18 12.12 -13.85 6.75
CA ILE A 18 12.53 -12.86 7.75
C ILE A 18 11.62 -12.90 8.98
N HIS A 19 10.29 -12.97 8.81
CA HIS A 19 9.34 -13.13 9.92
C HIS A 19 9.68 -14.35 10.76
N ALA A 20 9.91 -15.52 10.13
CA ALA A 20 10.28 -16.75 10.82
C ALA A 20 11.58 -16.61 11.64
N VAL A 21 12.54 -15.81 11.20
CA VAL A 21 13.78 -15.52 11.97
C VAL A 21 13.47 -14.60 13.14
N LEU A 22 12.70 -13.54 12.94
CA LEU A 22 12.41 -12.54 13.96
C LEU A 22 11.51 -13.07 15.08
N GLU A 23 10.64 -14.03 14.78
CA GLU A 23 9.79 -14.73 15.74
C GLU A 23 10.61 -15.37 16.90
N HIS A 24 11.86 -15.78 16.65
CA HIS A 24 12.74 -16.36 17.66
C HIS A 24 13.36 -15.33 18.62
N GLY A 25 13.38 -14.07 18.24
CA GLY A 25 14.00 -12.96 18.99
C GLY A 25 13.06 -12.28 19.97
N LYS A 26 12.46 -13.01 20.93
CA LYS A 26 11.50 -12.45 21.89
C LYS A 26 12.05 -12.26 23.29
N ASN A 27 11.54 -11.28 24.01
CA ASN A 27 11.71 -11.04 25.43
C ASN A 27 10.49 -11.49 26.22
N ASP A 28 10.54 -11.50 27.54
CA ASP A 28 9.45 -11.94 28.42
C ASP A 28 8.15 -11.13 28.25
N ASN A 29 8.28 -9.85 27.87
CA ASN A 29 7.14 -8.96 27.63
C ASN A 29 6.70 -8.90 26.15
N HIS A 30 7.25 -9.76 25.28
CA HIS A 30 6.90 -9.86 23.89
C HIS A 30 5.90 -10.98 23.63
N ILE A 31 4.83 -10.67 22.87
CA ILE A 31 3.92 -11.65 22.27
C ILE A 31 4.14 -11.56 20.77
N VAL A 32 4.55 -12.66 20.15
CA VAL A 32 4.91 -12.72 18.71
C VAL A 32 3.96 -13.63 17.95
N GLU A 33 3.68 -13.27 16.68
CA GLU A 33 2.86 -14.04 15.72
C GLU A 33 1.50 -14.46 16.29
N GLU A 34 0.90 -13.62 17.12
CA GLU A 34 -0.39 -13.94 17.71
C GLU A 34 -1.55 -13.58 16.78
N ARG A 35 -2.38 -14.57 16.47
CA ARG A 35 -3.60 -14.36 15.72
C ARG A 35 -4.78 -14.07 16.65
N LEU A 36 -5.36 -12.89 16.48
CA LEU A 36 -6.58 -12.46 17.17
C LEU A 36 -7.78 -12.54 16.24
N HIS A 37 -8.95 -12.79 16.83
CA HIS A 37 -10.24 -12.89 16.13
C HIS A 37 -11.29 -12.06 16.85
N ALA A 38 -12.11 -11.34 16.10
CA ALA A 38 -13.27 -10.63 16.61
C ALA A 38 -14.43 -10.69 15.60
N VAL A 39 -15.64 -10.43 16.07
CA VAL A 39 -16.84 -10.39 15.21
C VAL A 39 -17.42 -8.99 15.23
N VAL A 40 -17.70 -8.43 14.05
CA VAL A 40 -18.35 -7.13 13.84
C VAL A 40 -19.45 -7.30 12.83
N ASP A 41 -20.66 -6.90 13.19
CA ASP A 41 -21.86 -6.92 12.32
C ASP A 41 -22.05 -8.29 11.60
N GLY A 42 -21.76 -9.38 12.34
CA GLY A 42 -21.85 -10.76 11.84
C GLY A 42 -20.64 -11.25 11.03
N TRP A 43 -19.65 -10.40 10.77
CA TRP A 43 -18.43 -10.75 10.06
C TRP A 43 -17.30 -11.11 11.02
N SER A 44 -16.59 -12.20 10.73
CA SER A 44 -15.38 -12.58 11.44
C SER A 44 -14.17 -11.85 10.87
N ILE A 45 -13.47 -11.11 11.71
CA ILE A 45 -12.22 -10.41 11.39
C ILE A 45 -11.10 -11.08 12.13
N SER A 46 -9.99 -11.34 11.48
CA SER A 46 -8.78 -11.84 12.14
C SER A 46 -7.52 -11.16 11.62
N GLY A 47 -6.51 -11.07 12.47
CA GLY A 47 -5.18 -10.60 12.11
C GLY A 47 -4.11 -11.35 12.89
N ALA A 48 -3.04 -11.76 12.22
CA ALA A 48 -1.81 -12.22 12.86
C ALA A 48 -0.94 -10.99 13.09
N ILE A 49 -0.58 -10.74 14.35
CA ILE A 49 0.19 -9.58 14.76
C ILE A 49 1.62 -10.04 15.01
N ASP A 50 2.57 -9.47 14.27
CA ASP A 50 3.96 -9.91 14.29
C ASP A 50 4.59 -9.74 15.69
N LEU A 51 4.39 -8.58 16.31
CA LEU A 51 4.93 -8.28 17.63
C LEU A 51 4.01 -7.38 18.44
N GLN A 52 3.76 -7.77 19.67
CA GLN A 52 3.14 -6.96 20.70
C GLN A 52 4.10 -6.83 21.87
N VAL A 53 4.47 -5.61 22.22
CA VAL A 53 5.26 -5.33 23.43
C VAL A 53 4.30 -4.93 24.55
N VAL A 54 4.23 -5.75 25.58
CA VAL A 54 3.37 -5.52 26.75
C VAL A 54 4.08 -4.64 27.74
N GLU A 55 3.50 -3.50 28.05
CA GLU A 55 3.93 -2.55 29.07
C GLU A 55 2.89 -2.46 30.21
N ASP A 56 3.26 -1.82 31.31
CA ASP A 56 2.40 -1.71 32.49
C ASP A 56 1.05 -1.04 32.19
N ASP A 57 1.08 -0.03 31.30
CA ASP A 57 -0.07 0.82 30.98
C ASP A 57 -0.66 0.61 29.58
N GLY A 58 -0.20 -0.43 28.84
CA GLY A 58 -0.75 -0.75 27.51
C GLY A 58 0.12 -1.64 26.66
N ILE A 59 -0.22 -1.69 25.38
CA ILE A 59 0.47 -2.53 24.38
C ILE A 59 0.98 -1.65 23.23
N ILE A 60 2.22 -1.88 22.80
CA ILE A 60 2.73 -1.35 21.54
C ILE A 60 2.63 -2.47 20.50
N VAL A 61 2.01 -2.17 19.37
CA VAL A 61 1.85 -3.11 18.24
C VAL A 61 2.87 -2.75 17.16
N SER A 62 3.67 -3.73 16.77
CA SER A 62 4.67 -3.57 15.71
C SER A 62 4.50 -4.62 14.62
N ASP A 63 4.78 -4.24 13.38
CA ASP A 63 4.71 -5.11 12.21
C ASP A 63 6.02 -5.00 11.42
N TYR A 64 6.55 -6.14 11.00
CA TYR A 64 7.80 -6.24 10.25
C TYR A 64 7.55 -6.11 8.74
N LYS A 65 8.25 -5.20 8.08
CA LYS A 65 8.14 -5.01 6.63
C LYS A 65 9.50 -5.12 5.95
N THR A 66 9.69 -6.13 5.10
CA THR A 66 10.79 -6.17 4.15
C THR A 66 10.41 -5.30 2.95
N THR A 67 11.05 -4.14 2.81
CA THR A 67 10.59 -3.11 1.89
C THR A 67 11.75 -2.42 1.15
N SER A 68 11.44 -1.45 0.29
CA SER A 68 12.42 -0.60 -0.39
C SER A 68 12.62 0.72 0.34
N ALA A 69 13.77 1.36 0.13
CA ALA A 69 14.03 2.71 0.62
C ALA A 69 12.97 3.71 0.12
N TRP A 70 12.51 3.54 -1.13
CA TRP A 70 11.45 4.37 -1.67
C TRP A 70 10.15 4.27 -0.86
N ALA A 71 9.77 3.08 -0.44
CA ALA A 71 8.54 2.87 0.33
C ALA A 71 8.62 3.51 1.74
N VAL A 72 9.82 3.56 2.32
CA VAL A 72 10.04 4.24 3.61
C VAL A 72 9.97 5.76 3.47
N MET A 73 10.45 6.30 2.35
CA MET A 73 10.41 7.75 2.07
C MET A 73 9.02 8.25 1.67
N ASN A 74 8.10 7.36 1.33
CA ASN A 74 6.75 7.71 0.88
C ASN A 74 5.74 7.05 1.80
N GLU A 75 4.84 7.84 2.35
CA GLU A 75 3.78 7.34 3.24
C GLU A 75 3.01 6.19 2.63
N LYS A 76 2.79 5.14 3.41
CA LYS A 76 2.05 3.94 3.04
C LYS A 76 0.77 3.86 3.84
N ILE A 77 -0.32 4.35 3.24
CA ILE A 77 -1.64 4.28 3.88
C ILE A 77 -2.04 2.85 4.26
N ASP A 78 -1.62 1.86 3.48
CA ASP A 78 -1.89 0.45 3.77
C ASP A 78 -1.27 0.01 5.12
N TRP A 79 -0.10 0.53 5.49
CA TRP A 79 0.54 0.23 6.78
C TRP A 79 -0.23 0.85 7.94
N GLU A 80 -0.67 2.10 7.77
CA GLU A 80 -1.48 2.79 8.78
C GLU A 80 -2.81 2.08 8.99
N GLN A 81 -3.49 1.69 7.91
CA GLN A 81 -4.75 0.95 7.98
C GLN A 81 -4.58 -0.42 8.64
N GLN A 82 -3.57 -1.19 8.25
CA GLN A 82 -3.29 -2.52 8.81
C GLN A 82 -3.05 -2.46 10.31
N LEU A 83 -2.16 -1.57 10.76
CA LEU A 83 -1.82 -1.46 12.18
C LEU A 83 -2.99 -0.94 13.02
N ASN A 84 -3.81 -0.07 12.47
CA ASN A 84 -5.01 0.41 13.17
C ASN A 84 -6.09 -0.69 13.29
N ILE A 85 -6.21 -1.61 12.32
CA ILE A 85 -7.04 -2.82 12.47
C ILE A 85 -6.46 -3.72 13.57
N TYR A 86 -5.14 -3.92 13.62
CA TYR A 86 -4.50 -4.70 14.67
C TYR A 86 -4.70 -4.10 16.06
N ALA A 87 -4.56 -2.77 16.20
CA ALA A 87 -4.86 -2.07 17.44
C ALA A 87 -6.31 -2.28 17.89
N TRP A 88 -7.25 -2.21 16.96
CA TRP A 88 -8.66 -2.48 17.25
C TRP A 88 -8.88 -3.93 17.72
N LEU A 89 -8.24 -4.92 17.07
CA LEU A 89 -8.30 -6.33 17.49
C LEU A 89 -7.73 -6.52 18.90
N VAL A 90 -6.58 -5.93 19.21
CA VAL A 90 -5.95 -6.00 20.54
C VAL A 90 -6.87 -5.42 21.60
N GLU A 91 -7.37 -4.22 21.39
CA GLU A 91 -8.26 -3.55 22.40
C GLU A 91 -9.58 -4.29 22.55
N THR A 92 -10.15 -4.81 21.45
CA THR A 92 -11.42 -5.54 21.51
C THR A 92 -11.28 -6.89 22.20
N VAL A 93 -10.22 -7.64 21.90
CA VAL A 93 -10.04 -9.01 22.39
C VAL A 93 -9.39 -9.05 23.77
N LYS A 94 -8.33 -8.25 23.97
CA LYS A 94 -7.54 -8.29 25.22
C LYS A 94 -8.02 -7.29 26.26
N GLN A 95 -8.89 -6.35 25.89
CA GLN A 95 -9.38 -5.27 26.77
C GLN A 95 -8.22 -4.46 27.40
N LYS A 96 -7.13 -4.30 26.64
CA LYS A 96 -5.96 -3.50 27.02
C LYS A 96 -5.75 -2.38 26.01
N PRO A 97 -5.44 -1.16 26.43
CA PRO A 97 -5.21 -0.05 25.52
C PRO A 97 -3.97 -0.27 24.66
N VAL A 98 -4.04 0.12 23.40
CA VAL A 98 -2.88 0.24 22.53
C VAL A 98 -2.33 1.66 22.64
N LYS A 99 -1.02 1.79 22.89
CA LYS A 99 -0.33 3.06 23.12
C LYS A 99 0.46 3.56 21.92
N GLY A 100 0.88 2.66 21.07
CA GLY A 100 1.70 2.98 19.91
C GLY A 100 1.63 1.92 18.82
N LEU A 101 1.91 2.38 17.61
CA LEU A 101 1.96 1.55 16.41
C LEU A 101 3.27 1.82 15.69
N ASN A 102 4.00 0.76 15.37
CA ASN A 102 5.29 0.87 14.70
C ASN A 102 5.40 -0.07 13.51
N ILE A 103 6.00 0.39 12.44
CA ILE A 103 6.57 -0.46 11.39
C ILE A 103 8.05 -0.59 11.65
N VAL A 104 8.54 -1.83 11.70
CA VAL A 104 9.96 -2.13 11.69
C VAL A 104 10.35 -2.47 10.26
N ALA A 105 10.87 -1.47 9.54
CA ALA A 105 11.22 -1.58 8.14
C ALA A 105 12.63 -2.17 7.95
N ILE A 106 12.72 -3.29 7.25
CA ILE A 106 13.96 -3.92 6.80
C ILE A 106 14.14 -3.56 5.33
N ILE A 107 15.06 -2.63 5.04
CA ILE A 107 15.21 -2.00 3.75
C ILE A 107 16.18 -2.78 2.88
N ARG A 108 15.64 -3.58 1.97
CA ARG A 108 16.40 -4.54 1.15
C ARG A 108 17.33 -3.92 0.10
N ASP A 109 17.05 -2.69 -0.33
CA ASP A 109 17.80 -1.93 -1.34
C ASP A 109 18.55 -0.74 -0.74
N TRP A 110 18.71 -0.71 0.61
CA TRP A 110 19.44 0.35 1.28
C TRP A 110 20.92 0.37 0.85
N SER A 111 21.41 1.57 0.53
CA SER A 111 22.80 1.75 0.15
C SER A 111 23.39 3.03 0.76
N ARG A 112 24.56 2.90 1.38
CA ARG A 112 25.29 4.06 1.89
C ARG A 112 25.65 5.07 0.79
N LYS A 113 25.75 4.63 -0.47
CA LYS A 113 26.08 5.51 -1.61
C LYS A 113 24.92 6.43 -2.00
N ASP A 114 23.70 6.05 -1.64
CA ASP A 114 22.47 6.80 -1.97
C ASP A 114 22.06 7.76 -0.84
N MET A 115 22.89 7.92 0.18
CA MET A 115 22.66 8.84 1.30
C MET A 115 22.48 10.27 0.79
N ARG A 116 21.28 10.82 1.05
CA ARG A 116 20.87 12.18 0.73
C ARG A 116 19.81 12.63 1.72
N GLU A 117 19.38 13.86 1.64
CA GLU A 117 18.25 14.35 2.44
C GLU A 117 17.02 13.44 2.26
N ASN A 118 16.38 13.10 3.37
CA ASN A 118 15.21 12.19 3.46
C ASN A 118 15.48 10.71 3.09
N TYR A 119 16.72 10.31 2.78
CA TYR A 119 17.03 8.90 2.61
C TYR A 119 17.17 8.20 3.96
N PRO A 120 16.70 6.93 4.10
CA PRO A 120 16.82 6.19 5.36
C PRO A 120 18.26 6.13 5.87
N VAL A 121 18.47 6.49 7.14
CA VAL A 121 19.81 6.57 7.74
C VAL A 121 20.47 5.20 7.98
N ALA A 122 19.65 4.14 8.03
CA ALA A 122 20.09 2.77 8.27
C ALA A 122 19.21 1.77 7.51
N PRO A 123 19.70 0.53 7.24
CA PRO A 123 18.91 -0.52 6.58
C PRO A 123 17.77 -1.06 7.44
N LEU A 124 17.77 -0.78 8.74
CA LEU A 124 16.71 -1.09 9.67
C LEU A 124 16.19 0.21 10.27
N GLN A 125 14.88 0.45 10.18
CA GLN A 125 14.23 1.64 10.74
C GLN A 125 12.93 1.30 11.43
N GLU A 126 12.69 1.91 12.56
CA GLU A 126 11.40 1.95 13.22
C GLU A 126 10.66 3.21 12.80
N ILE A 127 9.43 3.05 12.32
CA ILE A 127 8.58 4.11 11.82
C ILE A 127 7.32 4.15 12.68
N ASN A 128 7.14 5.24 13.40
CA ASN A 128 5.92 5.44 14.19
C ASN A 128 4.73 5.68 13.25
N ILE A 129 3.67 4.95 13.48
CA ILE A 129 2.42 5.04 12.73
C ILE A 129 1.38 5.75 13.58
N LYS A 130 0.58 6.60 12.94
CA LYS A 130 -0.50 7.31 13.61
C LYS A 130 -1.53 6.32 14.16
N LEU A 131 -1.75 6.39 15.46
CA LEU A 131 -2.83 5.66 16.13
C LEU A 131 -4.13 6.47 16.02
N TRP A 132 -5.12 5.92 15.36
CA TRP A 132 -6.46 6.48 15.28
C TRP A 132 -7.21 6.27 16.60
N SER A 133 -8.21 7.07 16.86
CA SER A 133 -9.13 6.81 17.99
C SER A 133 -9.85 5.46 17.77
N TYR A 134 -10.32 4.86 18.85
CA TYR A 134 -11.10 3.61 18.78
C TYR A 134 -12.32 3.73 17.86
N ARG A 135 -12.95 4.90 17.86
CA ARG A 135 -14.09 5.20 17.00
C ARG A 135 -13.69 5.21 15.52
N GLU A 136 -12.65 5.93 15.14
CA GLU A 136 -12.16 5.97 13.76
C GLU A 136 -11.81 4.58 13.24
N ARG A 137 -11.16 3.75 14.06
CA ARG A 137 -10.84 2.36 13.72
C ARG A 137 -12.10 1.51 13.52
N THR A 138 -13.09 1.67 14.41
CA THR A 138 -14.36 0.94 14.30
C THR A 138 -15.15 1.36 13.06
N ASP A 139 -15.22 2.65 12.78
CA ASP A 139 -15.91 3.19 11.61
C ASP A 139 -15.23 2.70 10.32
N PHE A 140 -13.89 2.76 10.25
CA PHE A 140 -13.12 2.22 9.12
C PHE A 140 -13.39 0.72 8.87
N ILE A 141 -13.39 -0.10 9.92
CA ILE A 141 -13.67 -1.54 9.82
C ILE A 141 -15.08 -1.78 9.28
N ARG A 142 -16.08 -1.04 9.77
CA ARG A 142 -17.47 -1.15 9.30
C ARG A 142 -17.62 -0.74 7.84
N ASP A 143 -16.96 0.33 7.43
CA ASP A 143 -16.93 0.75 6.02
C ASP A 143 -16.33 -0.35 5.12
N ARG A 144 -15.27 -1.00 5.57
CA ARG A 144 -14.68 -2.13 4.83
C ARG A 144 -15.62 -3.33 4.76
N ILE A 145 -16.29 -3.68 5.87
CA ILE A 145 -17.30 -4.74 5.89
C ILE A 145 -18.45 -4.42 4.93
N SER A 146 -18.95 -3.18 4.95
CA SER A 146 -20.02 -2.74 4.05
C SER A 146 -19.62 -2.88 2.59
N ALA A 147 -18.38 -2.51 2.23
CA ALA A 147 -17.88 -2.67 0.88
C ALA A 147 -17.78 -4.15 0.46
N HIS A 148 -17.35 -5.04 1.36
CA HIS A 148 -17.31 -6.48 1.09
C HIS A 148 -18.72 -7.08 0.97
N ALA A 149 -19.66 -6.66 1.82
CA ALA A 149 -21.06 -7.10 1.75
C ALA A 149 -21.72 -6.67 0.42
N ALA A 150 -21.47 -5.42 0.00
CA ALA A 150 -21.96 -4.92 -1.29
C ALA A 150 -21.37 -5.73 -2.46
N ALA A 151 -20.09 -6.08 -2.41
CA ALA A 151 -19.46 -6.90 -3.45
C ALA A 151 -20.05 -8.32 -3.50
N LEU A 152 -20.32 -8.96 -2.36
CA LEU A 152 -20.95 -10.27 -2.33
C LEU A 152 -22.39 -10.21 -2.89
N PHE A 153 -23.14 -9.19 -2.50
CA PHE A 153 -24.50 -8.99 -3.05
C PHE A 153 -24.49 -8.78 -4.57
N ALA A 154 -23.55 -7.98 -5.07
CA ALA A 154 -23.39 -7.75 -6.51
C ALA A 154 -23.09 -9.05 -7.28
N VAL A 155 -22.26 -9.95 -6.71
CA VAL A 155 -21.98 -11.27 -7.29
C VAL A 155 -23.25 -12.14 -7.32
N GLU A 156 -24.05 -12.15 -6.25
CA GLU A 156 -25.28 -12.93 -6.16
C GLU A 156 -26.37 -12.43 -7.12
N THR A 157 -26.44 -11.12 -7.34
CA THR A 157 -27.43 -10.49 -8.23
C THR A 157 -26.95 -10.33 -9.67
N ASN A 158 -25.69 -10.69 -9.96
CA ASN A 158 -25.02 -10.46 -11.25
C ASN A 158 -24.98 -8.98 -11.66
N ASP A 159 -24.85 -8.10 -10.65
CA ASP A 159 -24.64 -6.67 -10.81
C ASP A 159 -23.14 -6.33 -10.94
N ASP A 160 -22.86 -5.09 -11.34
CA ASP A 160 -21.49 -4.59 -11.40
C ASP A 160 -20.84 -4.54 -9.99
N LEU A 161 -19.61 -5.04 -9.89
CA LEU A 161 -18.83 -4.98 -8.64
C LEU A 161 -18.49 -3.53 -8.29
N PRO A 162 -18.40 -3.19 -6.98
CA PRO A 162 -17.91 -1.88 -6.55
C PRO A 162 -16.54 -1.55 -7.17
N GLU A 163 -16.44 -0.35 -7.73
CA GLU A 163 -15.22 0.09 -8.39
C GLU A 163 -14.12 0.47 -7.40
N CYS A 164 -12.87 0.23 -7.79
CA CYS A 164 -11.70 0.73 -7.09
C CYS A 164 -11.54 2.24 -7.32
N THR A 165 -11.09 2.96 -6.28
CA THR A 165 -10.75 4.38 -6.41
C THR A 165 -9.44 4.59 -7.19
N PRO A 166 -9.14 5.80 -7.67
CA PRO A 166 -7.87 6.13 -8.31
C PRO A 166 -6.65 5.76 -7.46
N GLU A 167 -6.72 6.00 -6.14
CA GLU A 167 -5.66 5.63 -5.19
C GLU A 167 -5.49 4.11 -5.11
N GLN A 168 -6.58 3.35 -5.09
CA GLN A 168 -6.56 1.89 -5.06
C GLN A 168 -6.05 1.29 -6.36
N THR A 169 -6.24 1.94 -7.48
CA THR A 169 -5.72 1.51 -8.80
C THR A 169 -4.28 1.97 -9.04
N TRP A 170 -3.71 2.79 -8.16
CA TRP A 170 -2.44 3.51 -8.33
C TRP A 170 -2.42 4.28 -9.65
N GLU A 171 -3.49 5.02 -9.87
CA GLU A 171 -3.68 5.75 -11.11
C GLU A 171 -2.67 6.89 -11.23
N LYS A 172 -1.92 6.86 -12.32
CA LYS A 172 -1.05 7.97 -12.73
C LYS A 172 -1.81 8.83 -13.72
N PRO A 173 -1.83 10.15 -13.55
CA PRO A 173 -2.49 11.03 -14.50
C PRO A 173 -1.80 11.01 -15.86
N MET A 174 -2.52 11.41 -16.89
CA MET A 174 -1.94 11.74 -18.17
C MET A 174 -0.96 12.91 -18.01
N MET A 175 0.17 12.84 -18.70
CA MET A 175 1.23 13.84 -18.66
C MET A 175 1.72 14.18 -20.06
N TRP A 176 2.22 15.39 -20.22
CA TRP A 176 2.83 15.91 -21.45
C TRP A 176 4.29 16.19 -21.18
N ALA A 177 5.18 15.47 -21.85
CA ALA A 177 6.63 15.59 -21.66
C ALA A 177 7.25 16.38 -22.81
N VAL A 178 7.81 17.55 -22.52
CA VAL A 178 8.59 18.32 -23.50
C VAL A 178 9.99 17.72 -23.61
N LYS A 179 10.31 17.18 -24.78
CA LYS A 179 11.57 16.46 -25.05
C LYS A 179 12.33 17.11 -26.19
N LYS A 180 13.66 17.06 -26.12
CA LYS A 180 14.51 17.39 -27.26
C LYS A 180 14.49 16.25 -28.26
N VAL A 181 14.44 16.57 -29.54
CA VAL A 181 14.55 15.56 -30.62
C VAL A 181 15.85 14.77 -30.46
N GLY A 182 15.75 13.44 -30.41
CA GLY A 182 16.85 12.51 -30.13
C GLY A 182 17.26 12.44 -28.64
N GLY A 183 16.63 13.17 -27.75
CA GLY A 183 16.87 13.11 -26.32
C GLY A 183 16.05 12.01 -25.63
N VAL A 184 16.65 11.33 -24.64
CA VAL A 184 15.98 10.29 -23.85
C VAL A 184 15.17 10.90 -22.70
N ARG A 185 15.69 11.96 -22.05
CA ARG A 185 15.06 12.58 -20.89
C ARG A 185 14.16 13.74 -21.28
N ALA A 186 13.01 13.87 -20.60
CA ALA A 186 12.19 15.06 -20.73
C ALA A 186 12.90 16.28 -20.11
N LYS A 187 12.75 17.44 -20.73
CA LYS A 187 13.19 18.73 -20.18
C LYS A 187 12.18 19.25 -19.17
N ASN A 188 10.89 19.10 -19.48
CA ASN A 188 9.77 19.41 -18.60
C ASN A 188 8.74 18.29 -18.66
N VAL A 189 7.99 18.09 -17.57
CA VAL A 189 6.81 17.23 -17.51
C VAL A 189 5.69 18.09 -16.97
N CYS A 190 4.60 18.16 -17.72
CA CYS A 190 3.44 19.00 -17.46
C CYS A 190 2.20 18.13 -17.26
N TYR A 191 1.23 18.63 -16.48
CA TYR A 191 -0.01 17.93 -16.21
C TYR A 191 -1.19 18.41 -17.07
N THR A 192 -0.97 19.47 -17.87
CA THR A 192 -1.92 19.95 -18.87
C THR A 192 -1.21 20.18 -20.21
N GLU A 193 -2.01 20.12 -21.28
CA GLU A 193 -1.50 20.36 -22.63
C GLU A 193 -1.11 21.81 -22.85
N GLU A 194 -1.86 22.74 -22.23
CA GLU A 194 -1.59 24.17 -22.29
C GLU A 194 -0.20 24.50 -21.71
N GLU A 195 0.07 23.98 -20.49
CA GLU A 195 1.39 24.15 -19.85
C GLU A 195 2.51 23.58 -20.73
N ALA A 196 2.28 22.41 -21.33
CA ALA A 196 3.25 21.78 -22.20
C ALA A 196 3.54 22.60 -23.46
N ASN A 197 2.52 23.20 -24.07
CA ASN A 197 2.68 24.08 -25.22
C ASN A 197 3.48 25.33 -24.87
N GLU A 198 3.19 25.97 -23.73
CA GLU A 198 3.99 27.13 -23.24
C GLU A 198 5.48 26.74 -23.04
N LYS A 199 5.73 25.57 -22.42
CA LYS A 199 7.10 25.09 -22.22
C LYS A 199 7.78 24.69 -23.54
N LEU A 200 7.02 24.20 -24.52
CA LEU A 200 7.53 23.89 -25.85
C LEU A 200 8.00 25.14 -26.57
N GLU A 201 7.22 26.22 -26.56
CA GLU A 201 7.59 27.51 -27.15
C GLU A 201 8.89 28.05 -26.55
N LEU A 202 9.01 27.99 -25.22
CA LEU A 202 10.22 28.38 -24.50
C LEU A 202 11.43 27.48 -24.77
N ALA A 203 11.20 26.21 -25.07
CA ALA A 203 12.26 25.24 -25.34
C ALA A 203 12.91 25.41 -26.73
N GLY A 204 12.17 25.91 -27.73
CA GLY A 204 12.63 26.21 -29.08
C GLY A 204 12.52 25.04 -30.07
N LYS A 205 12.97 25.30 -31.32
CA LYS A 205 12.65 24.50 -32.52
C LYS A 205 13.04 23.00 -32.52
N ASN A 206 13.91 22.56 -31.62
CA ASN A 206 14.35 21.15 -31.57
C ASN A 206 13.68 20.33 -30.44
N HIS A 207 12.48 20.72 -30.04
CA HIS A 207 11.71 20.05 -29.00
C HIS A 207 10.34 19.67 -29.53
N PHE A 208 9.73 18.66 -28.90
CA PHE A 208 8.38 18.18 -29.18
C PHE A 208 7.71 17.75 -27.90
N ILE A 209 6.39 17.63 -27.91
CA ILE A 209 5.60 17.08 -26.80
C ILE A 209 5.36 15.58 -27.05
N GLU A 210 5.77 14.77 -26.09
CA GLU A 210 5.41 13.36 -25.98
C GLU A 210 4.25 13.24 -25.00
N VAL A 211 3.08 12.84 -25.48
CA VAL A 211 1.95 12.54 -24.61
C VAL A 211 2.19 11.20 -23.93
N ARG A 212 2.10 11.18 -22.61
CA ARG A 212 2.16 9.99 -21.77
C ARG A 212 0.78 9.73 -21.22
N PRO A 213 0.07 8.72 -21.74
CA PRO A 213 -1.26 8.40 -21.24
C PRO A 213 -1.20 8.04 -19.76
N GLY A 214 -2.30 8.27 -19.07
CA GLY A 214 -2.46 7.81 -17.70
C GLY A 214 -2.33 6.29 -17.62
N GLU A 215 -2.01 5.77 -16.44
CA GLU A 215 -1.81 4.33 -16.22
C GLU A 215 -2.39 3.93 -14.88
N ARG A 216 -3.22 2.89 -14.86
CA ARG A 216 -3.64 2.20 -13.63
C ARG A 216 -2.63 1.11 -13.29
N THR A 217 -1.50 1.53 -12.71
CA THR A 217 -0.30 0.69 -12.51
C THR A 217 -0.60 -0.58 -11.71
N ARG A 218 -1.43 -0.50 -10.67
CA ARG A 218 -1.82 -1.68 -9.87
C ARG A 218 -2.61 -2.68 -10.71
N CYS A 219 -3.59 -2.20 -11.48
CA CYS A 219 -4.40 -3.06 -12.33
C CYS A 219 -3.56 -3.76 -13.39
N ALA A 220 -2.68 -3.01 -14.06
CA ALA A 220 -1.85 -3.55 -15.14
C ALA A 220 -0.87 -4.63 -14.65
N ASN A 221 -0.23 -4.44 -13.48
CA ASN A 221 0.96 -5.22 -13.10
C ASN A 221 0.81 -6.05 -11.82
N TYR A 222 -0.15 -5.75 -10.95
CA TYR A 222 -0.21 -6.35 -9.61
C TYR A 222 -1.58 -6.93 -9.24
N CYS A 223 -2.63 -6.67 -10.02
CA CYS A 223 -3.96 -7.17 -9.72
C CYS A 223 -4.14 -8.58 -10.27
N GLN A 224 -4.25 -9.56 -9.40
CA GLN A 224 -4.43 -10.97 -9.79
C GLN A 224 -5.79 -11.27 -10.42
N VAL A 225 -6.77 -10.41 -10.21
CA VAL A 225 -8.15 -10.58 -10.72
C VAL A 225 -8.50 -9.64 -11.87
N LYS A 226 -7.51 -8.97 -12.46
CA LYS A 226 -7.73 -7.97 -13.52
C LYS A 226 -8.52 -8.50 -14.71
N ASP A 227 -8.29 -9.75 -15.09
CA ASP A 227 -8.91 -10.37 -16.26
C ASP A 227 -10.43 -10.60 -16.08
N PHE A 228 -10.89 -10.60 -14.83
CA PHE A 228 -12.29 -10.72 -14.44
C PHE A 228 -12.92 -9.38 -14.03
N CYS A 229 -12.16 -8.28 -14.08
CA CYS A 229 -12.57 -6.99 -13.58
C CYS A 229 -13.24 -6.14 -14.67
N GLY A 230 -14.54 -5.85 -14.52
CA GLY A 230 -15.28 -4.99 -15.46
C GLY A 230 -14.69 -3.58 -15.59
N GLN A 231 -14.29 -2.97 -14.45
CA GLN A 231 -13.65 -1.64 -14.43
C GLN A 231 -12.33 -1.61 -15.21
N TRP A 232 -11.48 -2.65 -15.06
CA TRP A 232 -10.23 -2.75 -15.80
C TRP A 232 -10.46 -2.98 -17.29
N ASN A 233 -11.41 -3.84 -17.64
CA ASN A 233 -11.74 -4.15 -19.04
C ASN A 233 -12.25 -2.91 -19.77
N LYS A 234 -13.16 -2.12 -19.16
CA LYS A 234 -13.63 -0.83 -19.69
C LYS A 234 -12.46 0.15 -19.91
N TYR A 235 -11.64 0.34 -18.89
CA TYR A 235 -10.46 1.22 -18.98
C TYR A 235 -9.48 0.80 -20.09
N ASN A 236 -9.18 -0.49 -20.20
CA ASN A 236 -8.22 -1.02 -21.19
C ASN A 236 -8.79 -0.99 -22.62
N ALA A 237 -10.09 -1.01 -22.78
CA ALA A 237 -10.79 -0.81 -24.06
C ALA A 237 -10.84 0.67 -24.51
N GLY A 238 -10.40 1.60 -23.66
CA GLY A 238 -10.50 3.04 -23.91
C GLY A 238 -11.90 3.62 -23.65
N GLU A 239 -12.78 2.85 -23.02
CA GLU A 239 -14.10 3.28 -22.57
C GLU A 239 -13.95 3.98 -21.20
N THR A 240 -13.53 5.25 -21.21
CA THR A 240 -13.51 6.09 -20.00
C THR A 240 -14.94 6.51 -19.68
N ALA A 241 -15.34 6.30 -18.42
CA ALA A 241 -16.59 6.82 -17.86
C ALA A 241 -16.56 8.36 -17.77
#